data_48c4bea196fc23d8856ffddc3b172e30
#
_entry.id   48c4bea196fc23d8856ffddc3b172e30
#
_cell.length_a   1.000
_cell.length_b   1.000
_cell.length_c   1.000
_cell.angle_alpha   90.00
_cell.angle_beta   90.00
_cell.angle_gamma   90.00
#
_symmetry.space_group_name_H-M   'P 1'
#
loop_
_entity.id
_entity.type
_entity.pdbx_description
1 polymer ?
#
loop_
_entity_poly.entity_id
_entity_poly.type
_entity_poly.pdbx_seq_one_letter_code
_entity_poly.pdbx_strand_id
1 'polypeptide(L)'
;MNRNDPPTEHILACLSSSPSNAKIVRTAATMAKAFGGTFTALYVRTPDSDQMGQEDRRRLQQHIRMAEQAGADISTIYGDDIPQQIAEFARISGITKIVLGRSSVHRRHFWSGPSLTEKLTLTAPNLDIYIIPDASAENGYGSGRKLFTRPLLPSVCDLLITAGILSCITLIGFFFLQLDF
;
A
#
# COMPACT_ATOMS: atom_id res chain seq x y z
N MET A 1 29.11 2.08 -28.46
CA MET A 1 28.50 1.90 -27.13
C MET A 1 29.57 1.32 -26.22
N ASN A 2 30.13 2.14 -25.33
CA ASN A 2 31.22 1.73 -24.45
C ASN A 2 30.64 0.83 -23.35
N ARG A 3 31.16 -0.38 -23.19
CA ARG A 3 30.71 -1.38 -22.20
C ARG A 3 30.92 -1.00 -20.73
N ASN A 4 31.47 0.19 -20.47
CA ASN A 4 31.78 0.70 -19.13
C ASN A 4 30.90 1.87 -18.68
N ASP A 5 29.92 2.32 -19.47
CA ASP A 5 28.95 3.29 -18.96
C ASP A 5 27.97 2.56 -18.03
N PRO A 6 27.74 3.05 -16.81
CA PRO A 6 26.72 2.49 -15.94
C PRO A 6 25.37 2.52 -16.67
N PRO A 7 24.54 1.49 -16.51
CA PRO A 7 23.24 1.48 -17.13
C PRO A 7 22.47 2.74 -16.74
N THR A 8 21.97 3.45 -17.75
CA THR A 8 21.17 4.68 -17.52
C THR A 8 19.93 4.28 -16.71
N GLU A 9 19.81 4.82 -15.50
CA GLU A 9 18.68 4.52 -14.63
C GLU A 9 17.40 5.17 -15.18
N HIS A 10 16.31 4.43 -15.16
CA HIS A 10 15.01 4.93 -15.56
C HIS A 10 14.02 4.84 -14.38
N ILE A 11 13.65 6.00 -13.86
CA ILE A 11 12.84 6.13 -12.65
C ILE A 11 11.37 6.30 -13.04
N LEU A 12 10.49 5.48 -12.45
CA LEU A 12 9.05 5.59 -12.60
C LEU A 12 8.39 6.13 -11.33
N ALA A 13 7.59 7.18 -11.42
CA ALA A 13 6.70 7.60 -10.36
C ALA A 13 5.26 7.20 -10.66
N CYS A 14 4.61 6.48 -9.76
CA CYS A 14 3.18 6.14 -9.89
C CYS A 14 2.32 7.30 -9.38
N LEU A 15 1.55 7.91 -10.27
CA LEU A 15 0.67 9.04 -9.96
C LEU A 15 -0.68 8.58 -9.40
N SER A 16 -1.19 9.36 -8.44
CA SER A 16 -2.53 9.19 -7.87
C SER A 16 -3.08 10.52 -7.35
N SER A 17 -4.34 10.54 -6.93
CA SER A 17 -4.97 11.68 -6.26
C SER A 17 -4.57 11.82 -4.78
N SER A 18 -3.79 10.89 -4.22
CA SER A 18 -3.37 10.93 -2.81
C SER A 18 -2.56 12.18 -2.50
N PRO A 19 -2.79 12.85 -1.35
CA PRO A 19 -2.00 14.02 -0.93
C PRO A 19 -0.49 13.77 -0.85
N SER A 20 -0.06 12.55 -0.55
CA SER A 20 1.35 12.15 -0.49
C SER A 20 2.03 12.08 -1.86
N ASN A 21 1.26 12.11 -2.94
CA ASN A 21 1.81 11.95 -4.30
C ASN A 21 2.79 13.06 -4.69
N ALA A 22 2.61 14.28 -4.18
CA ALA A 22 3.57 15.37 -4.37
C ALA A 22 4.98 15.02 -3.83
N LYS A 23 5.07 14.25 -2.75
CA LYS A 23 6.36 13.75 -2.20
C LYS A 23 6.96 12.69 -3.12
N ILE A 24 6.12 11.80 -3.68
CA ILE A 24 6.53 10.78 -4.63
C ILE A 24 7.19 11.41 -5.86
N VAL A 25 6.53 12.38 -6.48
CA VAL A 25 7.05 13.10 -7.66
C VAL A 25 8.40 13.75 -7.35
N ARG A 26 8.51 14.47 -6.22
CA ARG A 26 9.78 15.10 -5.83
C ARG A 26 10.89 14.10 -5.58
N THR A 27 10.58 12.99 -4.91
CA THR A 27 11.57 11.94 -4.65
C THR A 27 12.04 11.32 -5.94
N ALA A 28 11.14 10.95 -6.85
CA ALA A 28 11.50 10.35 -8.13
C ALA A 28 12.35 11.30 -8.99
N ALA A 29 11.99 12.58 -9.06
CA ALA A 29 12.76 13.59 -9.77
C ALA A 29 14.18 13.77 -9.18
N THR A 30 14.29 13.76 -7.83
CA THR A 30 15.58 13.84 -7.15
C THR A 30 16.44 12.62 -7.44
N MET A 31 15.84 11.42 -7.43
CA MET A 31 16.53 10.17 -7.77
C MET A 31 17.02 10.17 -9.22
N ALA A 32 16.16 10.53 -10.17
CA ALA A 32 16.54 10.62 -11.58
C ALA A 32 17.73 11.55 -11.79
N LYS A 33 17.70 12.74 -11.16
CA LYS A 33 18.80 13.69 -11.20
C LYS A 33 20.08 13.14 -10.55
N ALA A 34 19.96 12.46 -9.40
CA ALA A 34 21.10 11.91 -8.68
C ALA A 34 21.79 10.77 -9.44
N PHE A 35 21.02 9.96 -10.15
CA PHE A 35 21.52 8.84 -10.96
C PHE A 35 21.87 9.24 -12.40
N GLY A 36 21.64 10.50 -12.80
CA GLY A 36 21.83 10.93 -14.18
C GLY A 36 20.92 10.21 -15.17
N GLY A 37 19.77 9.72 -14.68
CA GLY A 37 18.83 8.92 -15.43
C GLY A 37 17.62 9.69 -15.96
N THR A 38 16.67 8.96 -16.51
CA THR A 38 15.39 9.47 -17.01
C THR A 38 14.28 9.34 -15.96
N PHE A 39 13.22 10.15 -16.12
CA PHE A 39 12.10 10.19 -15.20
C PHE A 39 10.77 10.10 -15.95
N THR A 40 9.96 9.10 -15.65
CA THR A 40 8.61 8.95 -16.18
C THR A 40 7.60 8.98 -15.04
N ALA A 41 6.48 9.66 -15.25
CA ALA A 41 5.36 9.66 -14.32
C ALA A 41 4.16 8.96 -14.97
N LEU A 42 3.72 7.85 -14.34
CA LEU A 42 2.69 6.98 -14.86
C LEU A 42 1.40 7.12 -14.06
N TYR A 43 0.30 7.37 -14.77
CA TYR A 43 -1.04 7.26 -14.23
C TYR A 43 -1.76 6.06 -14.85
N VAL A 44 -2.22 5.13 -14.01
CA VAL A 44 -3.07 4.01 -14.43
C VAL A 44 -4.52 4.42 -14.24
N ARG A 45 -5.25 4.56 -15.34
CA ARG A 45 -6.68 4.86 -15.34
C ARG A 45 -7.47 3.56 -15.29
N THR A 46 -8.30 3.42 -14.25
CA THR A 46 -9.23 2.31 -14.08
C THR A 46 -10.66 2.76 -14.42
N PRO A 47 -11.61 1.85 -14.63
CA PRO A 47 -13.02 2.21 -14.80
C PRO A 47 -13.57 3.09 -13.66
N ASP A 48 -13.13 2.84 -12.42
CA ASP A 48 -13.51 3.63 -11.25
C ASP A 48 -12.96 5.05 -11.28
N SER A 49 -11.91 5.31 -12.06
CA SER A 49 -11.33 6.65 -12.22
C SER A 49 -12.31 7.66 -12.84
N ASP A 50 -13.29 7.19 -13.58
CA ASP A 50 -14.31 8.06 -14.18
C ASP A 50 -15.31 8.58 -13.14
N GLN A 51 -15.46 7.87 -12.02
CA GLN A 51 -16.29 8.26 -10.88
C GLN A 51 -15.52 9.09 -9.84
N MET A 52 -14.26 9.44 -10.12
CA MET A 52 -13.42 10.24 -9.23
C MET A 52 -14.07 11.60 -8.94
N GLY A 53 -14.10 11.98 -7.65
CA GLY A 53 -14.59 13.27 -7.19
C GLY A 53 -13.83 14.45 -7.80
N GLN A 54 -14.47 15.62 -7.85
CA GLN A 54 -13.87 16.81 -8.47
C GLN A 54 -12.57 17.24 -7.78
N GLU A 55 -12.49 17.11 -6.46
CA GLU A 55 -11.30 17.46 -5.69
C GLU A 55 -10.13 16.50 -5.98
N ASP A 56 -10.38 15.19 -6.02
CA ASP A 56 -9.36 14.19 -6.34
C ASP A 56 -8.86 14.36 -7.77
N ARG A 57 -9.76 14.65 -8.71
CA ARG A 57 -9.40 14.96 -10.10
C ARG A 57 -8.50 16.20 -10.20
N ARG A 58 -8.85 17.27 -9.45
CA ARG A 58 -8.03 18.49 -9.38
C ARG A 58 -6.65 18.19 -8.80
N ARG A 59 -6.57 17.40 -7.74
CA ARG A 59 -5.32 17.00 -7.08
C ARG A 59 -4.44 16.17 -8.01
N LEU A 60 -5.02 15.21 -8.70
CA LEU A 60 -4.30 14.41 -9.70
C LEU A 60 -3.71 15.30 -10.80
N GLN A 61 -4.48 16.25 -11.34
CA GLN A 61 -3.98 17.19 -12.34
C GLN A 61 -2.84 18.06 -11.81
N GLN A 62 -2.88 18.47 -10.55
CA GLN A 62 -1.77 19.19 -9.92
C GLN A 62 -0.50 18.33 -9.85
N HIS A 63 -0.63 17.03 -9.52
CA HIS A 63 0.50 16.12 -9.47
C HIS A 63 1.09 15.85 -10.86
N ILE A 64 0.26 15.73 -11.89
CA ILE A 64 0.71 15.61 -13.28
C ILE A 64 1.53 16.84 -13.67
N ARG A 65 1.01 18.06 -13.46
CA ARG A 65 1.74 19.30 -13.75
C ARG A 65 3.05 19.42 -12.97
N MET A 66 3.05 18.98 -11.72
CA MET A 66 4.26 18.96 -10.90
C MET A 66 5.30 18.00 -11.48
N ALA A 67 4.90 16.84 -11.97
CA ALA A 67 5.79 15.87 -12.60
C ALA A 67 6.36 16.42 -13.93
N GLU A 68 5.52 17.03 -14.78
CA GLU A 68 5.94 17.72 -16.00
C GLU A 68 6.99 18.80 -15.71
N GLN A 69 6.72 19.67 -14.72
CA GLN A 69 7.66 20.72 -14.30
C GLN A 69 8.97 20.17 -13.73
N ALA A 70 8.93 18.97 -13.16
CA ALA A 70 10.11 18.27 -12.68
C ALA A 70 10.88 17.53 -13.78
N GLY A 71 10.43 17.60 -15.04
CA GLY A 71 11.07 16.99 -16.20
C GLY A 71 10.68 15.54 -16.44
N ALA A 72 9.50 15.12 -15.96
CA ALA A 72 8.99 13.78 -16.23
C ALA A 72 8.34 13.67 -17.61
N ASP A 73 8.53 12.52 -18.26
CA ASP A 73 7.68 12.08 -19.35
C ASP A 73 6.37 11.54 -18.77
N ILE A 74 5.23 12.13 -19.16
CA ILE A 74 3.94 11.71 -18.63
C ILE A 74 3.34 10.60 -19.49
N SER A 75 2.96 9.50 -18.84
CA SER A 75 2.28 8.37 -19.46
C SER A 75 0.97 8.07 -18.76
N THR A 76 -0.06 7.77 -19.54
CA THR A 76 -1.35 7.29 -19.02
C THR A 76 -1.72 6.00 -19.73
N ILE A 77 -2.00 4.97 -18.95
CA ILE A 77 -2.44 3.66 -19.43
C ILE A 77 -3.78 3.29 -18.82
N TYR A 78 -4.51 2.39 -19.48
CA TYR A 78 -5.81 1.92 -19.03
C TYR A 78 -5.71 0.46 -18.60
N GLY A 79 -6.34 0.11 -17.48
CA GLY A 79 -6.43 -1.28 -17.04
C GLY A 79 -7.07 -1.43 -15.68
N ASP A 80 -7.59 -2.62 -15.41
CA ASP A 80 -8.31 -2.94 -14.18
C ASP A 80 -7.36 -3.39 -13.06
N ASP A 81 -6.29 -4.08 -13.38
CA ASP A 81 -5.27 -4.52 -12.43
C ASP A 81 -4.06 -3.57 -12.45
N ILE A 82 -4.07 -2.58 -11.55
CA ILE A 82 -3.02 -1.55 -11.46
C ILE A 82 -1.62 -2.15 -11.31
N PRO A 83 -1.35 -3.13 -10.40
CA PRO A 83 -0.03 -3.76 -10.28
C PRO A 83 0.47 -4.37 -11.59
N GLN A 84 -0.40 -5.09 -12.29
CA GLN A 84 -0.05 -5.73 -13.56
C GLN A 84 0.27 -4.70 -14.64
N GLN A 85 -0.53 -3.63 -14.73
CA GLN A 85 -0.30 -2.55 -15.69
C GLN A 85 1.02 -1.83 -15.43
N ILE A 86 1.35 -1.56 -14.17
CA ILE A 86 2.62 -0.93 -13.79
C ILE A 86 3.79 -1.85 -14.15
N ALA A 87 3.72 -3.15 -13.82
CA ALA A 87 4.77 -4.13 -14.11
C ALA A 87 5.04 -4.25 -15.62
N GLU A 88 3.97 -4.34 -16.42
CA GLU A 88 4.06 -4.46 -17.87
C GLU A 88 4.64 -3.18 -18.50
N PHE A 89 4.16 -2.01 -18.08
CA PHE A 89 4.70 -0.73 -18.50
C PHE A 89 6.20 -0.64 -18.17
N ALA A 90 6.58 -0.98 -16.94
CA ALA A 90 7.96 -0.95 -16.50
C ALA A 90 8.86 -1.86 -17.34
N ARG A 91 8.38 -3.07 -17.66
CA ARG A 91 9.10 -4.02 -18.52
C ARG A 91 9.30 -3.48 -19.94
N ILE A 92 8.26 -2.92 -20.57
CA ILE A 92 8.30 -2.41 -21.94
C ILE A 92 9.17 -1.15 -22.02
N SER A 93 9.08 -0.26 -21.04
CA SER A 93 9.77 1.03 -21.02
C SER A 93 11.18 0.97 -20.44
N GLY A 94 11.67 -0.23 -20.05
CA GLY A 94 13.00 -0.38 -19.46
C GLY A 94 13.18 0.35 -18.14
N ILE A 95 12.12 0.42 -17.33
CA ILE A 95 12.18 1.02 -16.00
C ILE A 95 13.06 0.17 -15.10
N THR A 96 13.94 0.82 -14.32
CA THR A 96 14.83 0.16 -13.37
C THR A 96 14.37 0.36 -11.92
N LYS A 97 13.75 1.50 -11.63
CA LYS A 97 13.31 1.88 -10.27
C LYS A 97 11.91 2.43 -10.28
N ILE A 98 11.10 2.02 -9.33
CA ILE A 98 9.73 2.51 -9.15
C ILE A 98 9.60 3.23 -7.81
N VAL A 99 9.01 4.42 -7.83
CA VAL A 99 8.66 5.19 -6.62
C VAL A 99 7.14 5.23 -6.49
N LEU A 100 6.61 4.68 -5.42
CA LEU A 100 5.18 4.65 -5.15
C LEU A 100 4.85 5.03 -3.71
N GLY A 101 3.62 5.46 -3.47
CA GLY A 101 3.11 5.77 -2.15
C GLY A 101 2.62 4.52 -1.43
N ARG A 102 2.77 4.50 -0.11
CA ARG A 102 2.03 3.53 0.68
C ARG A 102 0.55 3.87 0.58
N SER A 103 -0.23 3.00 -0.02
CA SER A 103 -1.68 3.15 0.01
C SER A 103 -2.14 3.06 1.48
N SER A 104 -2.68 4.16 1.99
CA SER A 104 -3.26 4.25 3.33
C SER A 104 -4.66 3.65 3.41
N VAL A 105 -5.06 2.90 2.39
CA VAL A 105 -6.30 2.14 2.48
C VAL A 105 -6.18 1.24 3.69
N HIS A 106 -6.78 1.69 4.76
CA HIS A 106 -6.88 0.97 6.02
C HIS A 106 -7.40 -0.41 5.71
N ARG A 107 -6.57 -1.42 5.90
CA ARG A 107 -6.97 -2.83 5.91
C ARG A 107 -7.92 -3.01 7.09
N ARG A 108 -9.17 -2.61 6.92
CA ARG A 108 -10.22 -2.80 7.93
C ARG A 108 -10.72 -4.22 8.00
N HIS A 109 -10.32 -5.07 7.05
CA HIS A 109 -10.76 -6.46 7.03
C HIS A 109 -9.57 -7.41 6.93
N PHE A 110 -9.57 -8.42 7.77
CA PHE A 110 -8.64 -9.56 7.78
C PHE A 110 -8.62 -10.33 6.43
N TRP A 111 -9.58 -10.06 5.57
CA TRP A 111 -9.81 -10.67 4.24
C TRP A 111 -9.42 -9.77 3.07
N SER A 112 -8.73 -8.66 3.32
CA SER A 112 -8.25 -7.80 2.23
C SER A 112 -7.14 -8.53 1.48
N GLY A 113 -7.26 -8.61 0.17
CA GLY A 113 -6.24 -9.21 -0.70
C GLY A 113 -4.87 -8.52 -0.57
N PRO A 114 -3.83 -9.05 -1.23
CA PRO A 114 -2.48 -8.50 -1.16
C PRO A 114 -2.45 -7.03 -1.58
N SER A 115 -1.59 -6.24 -0.93
CA SER A 115 -1.41 -4.81 -1.23
C SER A 115 -0.83 -4.61 -2.63
N LEU A 116 -0.99 -3.39 -3.20
CA LEU A 116 -0.35 -2.99 -4.45
C LEU A 116 1.15 -3.34 -4.45
N THR A 117 1.83 -3.03 -3.37
CA THR A 117 3.27 -3.28 -3.21
C THR A 117 3.59 -4.78 -3.22
N GLU A 118 2.83 -5.59 -2.48
CA GLU A 118 3.02 -7.05 -2.45
C GLU A 118 2.80 -7.67 -3.83
N LYS A 119 1.72 -7.29 -4.52
CA LYS A 119 1.46 -7.75 -5.88
C LYS A 119 2.58 -7.32 -6.84
N LEU A 120 3.01 -6.07 -6.76
CA LEU A 120 4.05 -5.55 -7.65
C LEU A 120 5.40 -6.24 -7.42
N THR A 121 5.77 -6.52 -6.16
CA THR A 121 6.99 -7.26 -5.83
C THR A 121 6.99 -8.68 -6.40
N LEU A 122 5.81 -9.32 -6.41
CA LEU A 122 5.66 -10.66 -7.00
C LEU A 122 5.68 -10.64 -8.53
N THR A 123 5.11 -9.60 -9.15
CA THR A 123 4.95 -9.50 -10.60
C THR A 123 6.21 -8.97 -11.29
N ALA A 124 7.00 -8.14 -10.59
CA ALA A 124 8.20 -7.50 -11.13
C ALA A 124 9.38 -7.62 -10.15
N PRO A 125 9.92 -8.82 -9.92
CA PRO A 125 10.96 -9.08 -8.91
C PRO A 125 12.30 -8.41 -9.22
N ASN A 126 12.53 -7.99 -10.45
CA ASN A 126 13.79 -7.37 -10.90
C ASN A 126 13.79 -5.84 -10.79
N LEU A 127 12.72 -5.25 -10.26
CA LEU A 127 12.58 -3.79 -10.13
C LEU A 127 12.88 -3.36 -8.69
N ASP A 128 13.66 -2.30 -8.55
CA ASP A 128 13.84 -1.63 -7.26
C ASP A 128 12.58 -0.84 -6.91
N ILE A 129 11.91 -1.19 -5.82
CA ILE A 129 10.66 -0.57 -5.40
C ILE A 129 10.89 0.32 -4.17
N TYR A 130 10.69 1.63 -4.33
CA TYR A 130 10.80 2.63 -3.27
C TYR A 130 9.40 3.04 -2.79
N ILE A 131 9.11 2.77 -1.53
CA ILE A 131 7.81 3.05 -0.93
C ILE A 131 7.90 4.32 -0.09
N ILE A 132 7.18 5.36 -0.48
CA ILE A 132 7.09 6.61 0.25
C ILE A 132 5.94 6.54 1.25
N PRO A 133 6.18 6.71 2.55
CA PRO A 133 5.12 6.73 3.54
C PRO A 133 4.24 7.97 3.39
N ASP A 134 2.94 7.82 3.66
CA ASP A 134 2.01 8.95 3.74
C ASP A 134 2.40 9.88 4.90
N ALA A 135 2.21 11.19 4.70
CA ALA A 135 2.45 12.20 5.74
C ALA A 135 1.59 11.97 6.99
N SER A 136 0.41 11.35 6.85
CA SER A 136 -0.42 10.89 7.96
C SER A 136 0.21 9.73 8.76
N ALA A 137 1.21 9.03 8.20
CA ALA A 137 1.95 8.01 8.91
C ALA A 137 3.10 8.59 9.77
N GLU A 138 3.54 9.82 9.52
CA GLU A 138 4.55 10.49 10.35
C GLU A 138 4.04 10.75 11.76
N ASN A 139 2.73 10.98 11.93
CA ASN A 139 2.10 11.06 13.24
C ASN A 139 1.96 9.70 13.96
N GLY A 140 2.22 8.59 13.27
CA GLY A 140 2.14 7.23 13.82
C GLY A 140 3.46 6.71 14.40
N TYR A 141 4.60 7.31 14.07
CA TYR A 141 5.90 6.93 14.66
C TYR A 141 6.08 7.41 16.10
N GLY A 142 5.27 8.37 16.56
CA GLY A 142 5.26 8.86 17.96
C GLY A 142 4.24 8.15 18.85
N SER A 143 3.31 7.40 18.29
CA SER A 143 2.43 6.55 19.09
C SER A 143 3.17 5.24 19.35
N GLY A 144 3.83 5.20 20.51
CA GLY A 144 4.48 4.00 21.01
C GLY A 144 3.61 2.80 20.71
N ARG A 145 4.21 1.72 20.19
CA ARG A 145 3.66 0.39 20.27
C ARG A 145 2.97 0.31 21.63
N LYS A 146 1.66 0.42 21.67
CA LYS A 146 0.92 -0.16 22.76
C LYS A 146 1.25 -1.64 22.65
N LEU A 147 2.36 -2.03 23.28
CA LEU A 147 2.55 -3.38 23.69
C LEU A 147 1.16 -3.77 24.19
N PHE A 148 0.65 -4.84 23.65
CA PHE A 148 -0.58 -5.48 24.06
C PHE A 148 -0.43 -5.76 25.56
N THR A 149 -0.61 -4.73 26.39
CA THR A 149 -0.95 -4.88 27.77
C THR A 149 -2.42 -5.33 27.71
N ARG A 150 -2.62 -6.65 27.47
CA ARG A 150 -3.84 -7.28 27.95
C ARG A 150 -3.95 -6.81 29.38
N PRO A 151 -5.03 -6.13 29.78
CA PRO A 151 -5.23 -5.89 31.19
C PRO A 151 -5.14 -7.27 31.85
N LEU A 152 -4.26 -7.41 32.82
CA LEU A 152 -4.06 -8.65 33.57
C LEU A 152 -5.32 -9.04 34.36
N LEU A 153 -6.32 -8.17 34.37
CA LEU A 153 -7.64 -8.46 34.93
C LEU A 153 -8.54 -8.93 33.79
N PRO A 154 -9.02 -10.19 33.84
CA PRO A 154 -10.02 -10.66 32.91
C PRO A 154 -11.22 -9.74 32.98
N SER A 155 -11.73 -9.32 31.82
CA SER A 155 -12.96 -8.55 31.72
C SER A 155 -14.05 -9.28 32.47
N VAL A 156 -14.90 -8.57 33.19
CA VAL A 156 -16.05 -9.17 33.93
C VAL A 156 -16.88 -10.09 33.00
N CYS A 157 -16.94 -9.73 31.70
CA CYS A 157 -17.57 -10.56 30.68
C CYS A 157 -16.86 -11.90 30.46
N ASP A 158 -15.52 -11.91 30.45
CA ASP A 158 -14.76 -13.17 30.28
C ASP A 158 -14.93 -14.10 31.49
N LEU A 159 -15.06 -13.52 32.68
CA LEU A 159 -15.28 -14.24 33.91
C LEU A 159 -16.71 -14.83 33.99
N LEU A 160 -17.71 -14.09 33.49
CA LEU A 160 -19.08 -14.56 33.38
C LEU A 160 -19.24 -15.70 32.34
N ILE A 161 -18.55 -15.57 31.20
CA ILE A 161 -18.57 -16.60 30.14
C ILE A 161 -17.92 -17.90 30.66
N THR A 162 -16.77 -17.81 31.32
CA THR A 162 -16.08 -18.98 31.85
C THR A 162 -16.89 -19.64 32.99
N ALA A 163 -17.51 -18.87 33.86
CA ALA A 163 -18.40 -19.38 34.91
C ALA A 163 -19.65 -20.06 34.31
N GLY A 164 -20.22 -19.49 33.25
CA GLY A 164 -21.36 -20.07 32.53
C GLY A 164 -21.02 -21.42 31.87
N ILE A 165 -19.88 -21.54 31.25
CA ILE A 165 -19.42 -22.77 30.61
C ILE A 165 -19.17 -23.86 31.65
N LEU A 166 -18.51 -23.54 32.78
CA LEU A 166 -18.29 -24.48 33.89
C LEU A 166 -19.60 -24.95 34.48
N SER A 167 -20.57 -24.05 34.69
CA SER A 167 -21.90 -24.42 35.20
C SER A 167 -22.65 -25.37 34.25
N CYS A 168 -22.61 -25.10 32.93
CA CYS A 168 -23.21 -26.00 31.96
C CYS A 168 -22.59 -27.40 31.96
N ILE A 169 -21.26 -27.49 32.00
CA ILE A 169 -20.55 -28.78 32.02
C ILE A 169 -20.93 -29.56 33.28
N THR A 170 -21.02 -28.88 34.43
CA THR A 170 -21.38 -29.51 35.72
C THR A 170 -22.82 -30.04 35.73
N LEU A 171 -23.75 -29.26 35.15
CA LEU A 171 -25.16 -29.69 35.03
C LEU A 171 -25.32 -30.88 34.08
N ILE A 172 -24.60 -30.89 32.98
CA ILE A 172 -24.61 -32.00 32.02
C ILE A 172 -24.05 -33.26 32.70
N GLY A 173 -22.92 -33.14 33.39
CA GLY A 173 -22.31 -34.25 34.14
C GLY A 173 -23.23 -34.80 35.23
N PHE A 174 -23.92 -33.94 35.99
CA PHE A 174 -24.89 -34.32 36.99
C PHE A 174 -26.10 -35.04 36.38
N PHE A 175 -26.59 -34.56 35.25
CA PHE A 175 -27.71 -35.18 34.53
C PHE A 175 -27.37 -36.58 34.01
N PHE A 176 -26.14 -36.76 33.48
CA PHE A 176 -25.67 -38.09 33.04
C PHE A 176 -25.50 -39.06 34.18
N LEU A 177 -25.01 -38.61 35.34
CA LEU A 177 -24.89 -39.46 36.56
C LEU A 177 -26.25 -39.88 37.14
N GLN A 178 -27.32 -39.11 36.94
CA GLN A 178 -28.67 -39.46 37.37
C GLN A 178 -29.40 -40.42 36.42
N LEU A 179 -28.95 -40.52 35.16
CA LEU A 179 -29.54 -41.43 34.18
C LEU A 179 -28.96 -42.86 34.24
N ASP A 180 -27.83 -43.03 34.93
CA ASP A 180 -27.12 -44.32 35.05
C ASP A 180 -27.45 -45.04 36.34
N PHE A 181 -28.52 -44.65 37.07
CA PHE A 181 -29.07 -45.33 38.23
C PHE A 181 -30.53 -45.75 38.00
#